data_ef81750995f04b4bf9a08f56598ea0a9
#
_entry.id   ef81750995f04b4bf9a08f56598ea0a9
#
_cell.length_a   1.000
_cell.length_b   1.000
_cell.length_c   1.000
_cell.angle_alpha   90.00
_cell.angle_beta   90.00
_cell.angle_gamma   90.00
#
_symmetry.space_group_name_H-M   'P 1'
#
loop_
_entity.id
_entity.type
_entity.pdbx_description
1 polymer ?
#
loop_
_entity_poly.entity_id
_entity_poly.type
_entity_poly.pdbx_seq_one_letter_code
_entity_poly.pdbx_strand_id
1 'polypeptide(L)'
;MSNEEIRVVIADDEPGMRMIMRKMIEKAVGFTLCGEADNGPDLLKLVERYKPQVCFLDVEMPGMTGLECAKAIQDTDPRTILVFATAHDDYMAQAFEVYAFDYMVKPFKVERVMKTLERIRQVIGGRAQPQSEQAEKLEEHIK
;
A
#
# COMPACT_ATOMS: atom_id res chain seq x y z
N MET A 1 -2.02 -25.21 2.97
CA MET A 1 -2.68 -24.01 3.43
C MET A 1 -1.64 -22.93 3.71
N SER A 2 -1.78 -21.83 3.06
CA SER A 2 -0.80 -20.78 3.19
C SER A 2 -1.19 -19.84 4.33
N ASN A 3 -0.24 -19.61 5.24
CA ASN A 3 -0.34 -18.56 6.23
C ASN A 3 0.62 -17.43 5.88
N GLU A 4 0.86 -17.28 4.58
CA GLU A 4 1.75 -16.22 4.13
C GLU A 4 1.22 -14.85 4.54
N GLU A 5 2.10 -14.07 5.09
CA GLU A 5 1.76 -12.73 5.49
C GLU A 5 1.87 -11.78 4.30
N ILE A 6 1.08 -10.75 4.32
CA ILE A 6 1.11 -9.71 3.30
C ILE A 6 2.33 -8.83 3.55
N ARG A 7 3.20 -8.74 2.57
CA ARG A 7 4.46 -8.00 2.69
C ARG A 7 4.25 -6.53 2.40
N VAL A 8 4.71 -5.68 3.34
CA VAL A 8 4.49 -4.24 3.32
C VAL A 8 5.82 -3.51 3.41
N VAL A 9 5.96 -2.43 2.68
CA VAL A 9 7.02 -1.44 2.90
C VAL A 9 6.39 -0.09 3.17
N ILE A 10 7.09 0.75 3.93
CA ILE A 10 6.64 2.10 4.23
C ILE A 10 7.72 3.10 3.86
N ALA A 11 7.31 4.28 3.44
CA ALA A 11 8.22 5.37 3.13
C ALA A 11 7.65 6.68 3.63
N ASP A 12 8.41 7.36 4.49
CA ASP A 12 8.03 8.65 5.05
C ASP A 12 9.30 9.29 5.60
N ASP A 13 9.52 10.55 5.30
CA ASP A 13 10.73 11.23 5.78
C ASP A 13 10.63 11.68 7.24
N GLU A 14 9.47 11.56 7.87
CA GLU A 14 9.28 11.86 9.28
C GLU A 14 9.49 10.60 10.13
N PRO A 15 10.55 10.56 10.96
CA PRO A 15 10.83 9.36 11.77
C PRO A 15 9.70 8.98 12.71
N GLY A 16 9.02 9.98 13.29
CA GLY A 16 7.91 9.73 14.20
C GLY A 16 6.75 9.05 13.49
N MET A 17 6.44 9.49 12.29
CA MET A 17 5.36 8.89 11.51
C MET A 17 5.71 7.48 11.06
N ARG A 18 6.96 7.24 10.64
CA ARG A 18 7.40 5.89 10.29
C ARG A 18 7.24 4.94 11.48
N MET A 19 7.59 5.41 12.68
CA MET A 19 7.45 4.59 13.88
C MET A 19 5.99 4.24 14.16
N ILE A 20 5.09 5.20 14.02
CA ILE A 20 3.65 4.98 14.21
C ILE A 20 3.15 3.95 13.21
N MET A 21 3.46 4.12 11.94
CA MET A 21 3.04 3.19 10.90
C MET A 21 3.61 1.80 11.11
N ARG A 22 4.89 1.70 11.49
CA ARG A 22 5.52 0.42 11.79
C ARG A 22 4.76 -0.31 12.89
N LYS A 23 4.45 0.38 13.98
CA LYS A 23 3.74 -0.25 15.08
C LYS A 23 2.34 -0.72 14.70
N MET A 24 1.64 0.05 13.88
CA MET A 24 0.32 -0.34 13.41
C MET A 24 0.38 -1.59 12.54
N ILE A 25 1.33 -1.63 11.62
CA ILE A 25 1.48 -2.78 10.72
C ILE A 25 1.90 -4.02 11.48
N GLU A 26 2.85 -3.87 12.42
CA GLU A 26 3.31 -4.99 13.23
C GLU A 26 2.21 -5.59 14.11
N LYS A 27 1.26 -4.77 14.54
CA LYS A 27 0.12 -5.25 15.32
C LYS A 27 -0.99 -5.85 14.47
N ALA A 28 -0.99 -5.59 13.19
CA ALA A 28 -2.05 -6.08 12.30
C ALA A 28 -1.76 -7.54 11.93
N VAL A 29 -2.71 -8.41 12.24
CA VAL A 29 -2.58 -9.83 11.94
C VAL A 29 -2.54 -10.05 10.44
N GLY A 30 -1.58 -10.81 9.96
CA GLY A 30 -1.47 -11.16 8.55
C GLY A 30 -0.59 -10.22 7.73
N PHE A 31 0.08 -9.27 8.38
CA PHE A 31 0.98 -8.33 7.69
C PHE A 31 2.39 -8.43 8.23
N THR A 32 3.36 -8.30 7.34
CA THR A 32 4.79 -8.28 7.68
C THR A 32 5.43 -7.03 7.09
N LEU A 33 6.07 -6.24 7.93
CA LEU A 33 6.83 -5.08 7.44
C LEU A 33 8.20 -5.55 6.97
N CYS A 34 8.47 -5.39 5.68
CA CYS A 34 9.73 -5.83 5.07
C CYS A 34 10.81 -4.75 5.12
N GLY A 35 10.44 -3.50 5.16
CA GLY A 35 11.41 -2.43 5.18
C GLY A 35 10.79 -1.05 5.28
N GLU A 36 11.62 -0.08 5.59
CA GLU A 36 11.25 1.33 5.72
C GLU A 36 12.24 2.18 4.95
N ALA A 37 11.75 3.26 4.37
CA ALA A 37 12.59 4.25 3.70
C ALA A 37 12.19 5.65 4.12
N ASP A 38 13.15 6.58 4.07
CA ASP A 38 12.89 7.98 4.35
C ASP A 38 12.98 8.86 3.11
N ASN A 39 13.10 8.25 1.95
CA ASN A 39 13.21 8.96 0.67
C ASN A 39 12.75 8.04 -0.47
N GLY A 40 12.47 8.65 -1.61
CA GLY A 40 11.95 7.93 -2.77
C GLY A 40 12.90 6.89 -3.36
N PRO A 41 14.17 7.26 -3.63
CA PRO A 41 15.09 6.28 -4.21
C PRO A 41 15.28 5.02 -3.37
N ASP A 42 15.35 5.16 -2.05
CA ASP A 42 15.48 4.01 -1.16
C ASP A 42 14.20 3.18 -1.14
N LEU A 43 13.03 3.81 -1.25
CA LEU A 43 11.79 3.07 -1.38
C LEU A 43 11.82 2.17 -2.60
N LEU A 44 12.27 2.68 -3.75
CA LEU A 44 12.33 1.89 -4.97
C LEU A 44 13.29 0.71 -4.85
N LYS A 45 14.40 0.89 -4.11
CA LYS A 45 15.32 -0.21 -3.83
C LYS A 45 14.67 -1.30 -2.99
N LEU A 46 13.86 -0.90 -2.00
CA LEU A 46 13.12 -1.86 -1.17
C LEU A 46 12.09 -2.63 -1.99
N VAL A 47 11.40 -1.93 -2.88
CA VAL A 47 10.40 -2.55 -3.75
C VAL A 47 11.06 -3.59 -4.65
N GLU A 48 12.20 -3.26 -5.24
CA GLU A 48 12.94 -4.20 -6.09
C GLU A 48 13.40 -5.42 -5.31
N ARG A 49 13.90 -5.20 -4.11
CA ARG A 49 14.46 -6.28 -3.29
C ARG A 49 13.39 -7.21 -2.73
N TYR A 50 12.33 -6.66 -2.17
CA TYR A 50 11.34 -7.45 -1.43
C TYR A 50 10.07 -7.73 -2.20
N LYS A 51 9.84 -7.03 -3.29
CA LYS A 51 8.62 -7.15 -4.11
C LYS A 51 7.37 -7.17 -3.22
N PRO A 52 7.18 -6.08 -2.43
CA PRO A 52 6.06 -6.05 -1.50
C PRO A 52 4.72 -6.03 -2.22
N GLN A 53 3.70 -6.51 -1.54
CA GLN A 53 2.33 -6.45 -2.06
C GLN A 53 1.69 -5.10 -1.80
N VAL A 54 2.18 -4.38 -0.77
CA VAL A 54 1.61 -3.11 -0.34
C VAL A 54 2.72 -2.12 -0.04
N CYS A 55 2.54 -0.89 -0.48
CA CYS A 55 3.42 0.22 -0.14
C CYS A 55 2.60 1.35 0.48
N PHE A 56 2.98 1.76 1.68
CA PHE A 56 2.46 3.00 2.29
C PHE A 56 3.51 4.07 2.06
N LEU A 57 3.12 5.18 1.44
CA LEU A 57 4.09 6.20 1.10
C LEU A 57 3.53 7.61 1.24
N ASP A 58 4.38 8.54 1.64
CA ASP A 58 4.04 9.96 1.66
C ASP A 58 4.20 10.52 0.25
N VAL A 59 3.44 11.55 -0.06
CA VAL A 59 3.55 12.24 -1.35
C VAL A 59 4.86 13.01 -1.45
N GLU A 60 5.26 13.72 -0.38
CA GLU A 60 6.47 14.53 -0.38
C GLU A 60 7.61 13.84 0.36
N MET A 61 8.67 13.52 -0.37
CA MET A 61 9.86 12.87 0.15
C MET A 61 11.08 13.40 -0.60
N PRO A 62 12.26 13.40 0.04
CA PRO A 62 13.48 13.79 -0.66
C PRO A 62 13.81 12.86 -1.82
N GLY A 63 14.41 13.42 -2.84
CA GLY A 63 14.90 12.68 -4.01
C GLY A 63 13.85 12.45 -5.08
N MET A 64 12.77 11.79 -4.72
CA MET A 64 11.62 11.57 -5.60
C MET A 64 10.34 11.75 -4.80
N THR A 65 9.34 12.34 -5.42
CA THR A 65 8.04 12.44 -4.76
C THR A 65 7.40 11.05 -4.66
N GLY A 66 6.45 10.91 -3.73
CA GLY A 66 5.69 9.67 -3.62
C GLY A 66 4.89 9.35 -4.88
N LEU A 67 4.43 10.39 -5.59
CA LEU A 67 3.70 10.20 -6.85
C LEU A 67 4.62 9.64 -7.93
N GLU A 68 5.84 10.14 -8.02
CA GLU A 68 6.82 9.61 -8.96
C GLU A 68 7.18 8.16 -8.62
N CYS A 69 7.35 7.86 -7.34
CA CYS A 69 7.61 6.49 -6.89
C CYS A 69 6.44 5.58 -7.23
N ALA A 70 5.23 6.02 -6.97
CA ALA A 70 4.02 5.23 -7.23
C ALA A 70 3.91 4.88 -8.71
N LYS A 71 4.20 5.84 -9.59
CA LYS A 71 4.18 5.58 -11.02
C LYS A 71 5.23 4.55 -11.41
N ALA A 72 6.45 4.68 -10.90
CA ALA A 72 7.51 3.73 -11.19
C ALA A 72 7.17 2.33 -10.70
N ILE A 73 6.57 2.23 -9.51
CA ILE A 73 6.16 0.95 -8.95
C ILE A 73 5.08 0.32 -9.82
N GLN A 74 4.09 1.10 -10.22
CA GLN A 74 3.01 0.59 -11.07
C GLN A 74 3.49 0.15 -12.44
N ASP A 75 4.45 0.86 -13.01
CA ASP A 75 5.00 0.48 -14.31
C ASP A 75 5.70 -0.88 -14.23
N THR A 76 6.23 -1.23 -13.07
CA THR A 76 6.92 -2.50 -12.85
C THR A 76 5.94 -3.61 -12.46
N ASP A 77 5.03 -3.33 -11.55
CA ASP A 77 4.02 -4.30 -11.11
C ASP A 77 2.71 -3.57 -10.79
N PRO A 78 1.77 -3.56 -11.74
CA PRO A 78 0.49 -2.85 -11.54
C PRO A 78 -0.40 -3.46 -10.46
N ARG A 79 -0.05 -4.62 -9.94
CA ARG A 79 -0.83 -5.27 -8.86
C ARG A 79 -0.43 -4.78 -7.48
N THR A 80 0.69 -4.07 -7.36
CA THR A 80 1.12 -3.53 -6.08
C THR A 80 0.09 -2.54 -5.56
N ILE A 81 -0.32 -2.72 -4.32
CA ILE A 81 -1.30 -1.85 -3.68
C ILE A 81 -0.58 -0.64 -3.11
N LEU A 82 -1.00 0.54 -3.53
CA LEU A 82 -0.39 1.80 -3.11
C LEU A 82 -1.36 2.55 -2.20
N VAL A 83 -0.90 2.90 -1.00
CA VAL A 83 -1.66 3.71 -0.05
C VAL A 83 -0.85 4.94 0.29
N PHE A 84 -1.38 6.12 -0.01
CA PHE A 84 -0.74 7.37 0.39
C PHE A 84 -1.14 7.73 1.81
N ALA A 85 -0.15 8.15 2.60
CA ALA A 85 -0.34 8.67 3.95
C ALA A 85 0.44 9.97 4.04
N THR A 86 -0.23 11.11 3.96
CA THR A 86 0.41 12.40 3.75
C THR A 86 -0.32 13.52 4.50
N ALA A 87 0.40 14.60 4.81
CA ALA A 87 -0.22 15.79 5.40
C ALA A 87 -0.93 16.64 4.33
N HIS A 88 -0.76 16.30 3.05
CA HIS A 88 -1.28 17.09 1.94
C HIS A 88 -2.56 16.48 1.39
N ASP A 89 -3.62 17.29 1.32
CA ASP A 89 -4.90 16.82 0.79
C ASP A 89 -5.12 17.23 -0.67
N ASP A 90 -4.16 17.92 -1.27
CA ASP A 90 -4.28 18.50 -2.61
C ASP A 90 -3.71 17.61 -3.72
N TYR A 91 -3.28 16.38 -3.41
CA TYR A 91 -2.73 15.45 -4.40
C TYR A 91 -3.64 14.26 -4.70
N MET A 92 -4.90 14.31 -4.26
CA MET A 92 -5.82 13.19 -4.48
C MET A 92 -6.06 12.87 -5.94
N ALA A 93 -6.17 13.89 -6.79
CA ALA A 93 -6.40 13.67 -8.21
C ALA A 93 -5.21 12.93 -8.84
N GLN A 94 -3.99 13.35 -8.52
CA GLN A 94 -2.78 12.70 -9.02
C GLN A 94 -2.64 11.29 -8.47
N ALA A 95 -3.00 11.08 -7.20
CA ALA A 95 -2.99 9.74 -6.61
C ALA A 95 -3.98 8.81 -7.31
N PHE A 96 -5.13 9.33 -7.68
CA PHE A 96 -6.11 8.57 -8.45
C PHE A 96 -5.53 8.15 -9.81
N GLU A 97 -4.78 9.03 -10.45
CA GLU A 97 -4.17 8.73 -11.76
C GLU A 97 -3.15 7.60 -11.69
N VAL A 98 -2.51 7.37 -10.53
CA VAL A 98 -1.60 6.24 -10.34
C VAL A 98 -2.31 5.06 -9.64
N TYR A 99 -3.63 5.04 -9.69
CA TYR A 99 -4.46 3.95 -9.17
C TYR A 99 -4.20 3.63 -7.71
N ALA A 100 -4.04 4.67 -6.88
CA ALA A 100 -3.88 4.47 -5.45
C ALA A 100 -5.08 3.74 -4.87
N PHE A 101 -4.81 2.76 -4.02
CA PHE A 101 -5.85 2.01 -3.34
C PHE A 101 -6.56 2.88 -2.31
N ASP A 102 -5.79 3.74 -1.63
CA ASP A 102 -6.35 4.61 -0.60
C ASP A 102 -5.46 5.85 -0.45
N TYR A 103 -6.04 6.90 0.13
CA TYR A 103 -5.36 8.15 0.38
C TYR A 103 -5.76 8.62 1.77
N MET A 104 -4.81 8.63 2.71
CA MET A 104 -5.05 9.03 4.08
C MET A 104 -4.36 10.34 4.38
N VAL A 105 -5.09 11.31 4.92
CA VAL A 105 -4.54 12.63 5.26
C VAL A 105 -4.20 12.68 6.74
N LYS A 106 -2.95 13.04 7.05
CA LYS A 106 -2.49 13.20 8.44
C LYS A 106 -3.14 14.42 9.08
N PRO A 107 -3.45 14.41 10.36
CA PRO A 107 -3.37 13.26 11.25
C PRO A 107 -4.56 12.32 11.04
N PHE A 108 -4.32 11.02 11.07
CA PHE A 108 -5.38 10.02 10.94
C PHE A 108 -5.42 9.14 12.20
N LYS A 109 -6.59 8.58 12.46
CA LYS A 109 -6.80 7.70 13.61
C LYS A 109 -6.35 6.28 13.29
N VAL A 110 -6.03 5.52 14.33
CA VAL A 110 -5.66 4.10 14.19
C VAL A 110 -6.75 3.33 13.44
N GLU A 111 -8.01 3.60 13.76
CA GLU A 111 -9.14 2.93 13.11
C GLU A 111 -9.14 3.15 11.59
N ARG A 112 -8.70 4.31 11.14
CA ARG A 112 -8.62 4.61 9.71
C ARG A 112 -7.62 3.69 9.02
N VAL A 113 -6.47 3.50 9.64
CA VAL A 113 -5.42 2.60 9.10
C VAL A 113 -5.88 1.16 9.15
N MET A 114 -6.47 0.73 10.26
CA MET A 114 -6.94 -0.64 10.40
C MET A 114 -8.02 -0.99 9.39
N LYS A 115 -8.90 -0.04 9.08
CA LYS A 115 -9.92 -0.23 8.06
C LYS A 115 -9.30 -0.44 6.68
N THR A 116 -8.30 0.34 6.34
CA THR A 116 -7.57 0.19 5.09
C THR A 116 -6.87 -1.16 5.01
N LEU A 117 -6.20 -1.57 6.08
CA LEU A 117 -5.52 -2.87 6.14
C LEU A 117 -6.53 -4.02 5.96
N GLU A 118 -7.70 -3.92 6.57
CA GLU A 118 -8.73 -4.95 6.41
C GLU A 118 -9.21 -5.05 4.95
N ARG A 119 -9.41 -3.91 4.31
CA ARG A 119 -9.79 -3.88 2.89
C ARG A 119 -8.70 -4.49 2.01
N ILE A 120 -7.45 -4.20 2.33
CA ILE A 120 -6.31 -4.79 1.61
C ILE A 120 -6.31 -6.31 1.76
N ARG A 121 -6.53 -6.79 2.98
CA ARG A 121 -6.60 -8.23 3.25
C ARG A 121 -7.66 -8.91 2.40
N GLN A 122 -8.83 -8.29 2.29
CA GLN A 122 -9.92 -8.82 1.49
C GLN A 122 -9.56 -8.86 0.01
N VAL A 123 -8.93 -7.82 -0.51
CA VAL A 123 -8.52 -7.77 -1.92
C VAL A 123 -7.49 -8.84 -2.23
N ILE A 124 -6.47 -8.98 -1.38
CA ILE A 124 -5.42 -9.96 -1.60
C ILE A 124 -5.97 -11.37 -1.41
N GLY A 125 -6.84 -11.58 -0.43
CA GLY A 125 -7.54 -12.85 -0.24
C GLY A 125 -8.36 -13.24 -1.47
N GLY A 126 -9.03 -12.27 -2.08
CA GLY A 126 -9.76 -12.49 -3.32
C GLY A 126 -8.86 -12.86 -4.49
N ARG A 127 -7.67 -12.24 -4.57
CA ARG A 127 -6.69 -12.59 -5.61
C ARG A 127 -6.17 -14.02 -5.47
N ALA A 128 -6.18 -14.56 -4.25
CA ALA A 128 -5.73 -15.92 -3.99
C ALA A 128 -6.79 -16.97 -4.36
N GLN A 129 -8.03 -16.56 -4.66
CA GLN A 129 -9.08 -17.49 -5.05
C GLN A 129 -8.88 -17.98 -6.49
N PRO A 130 -9.31 -19.18 -6.81
CA PRO A 130 -9.25 -19.66 -8.18
C PRO A 130 -10.01 -18.75 -9.13
N GLN A 131 -9.44 -18.52 -10.30
CA GLN A 131 -10.06 -17.63 -11.29
C GLN A 131 -11.44 -18.11 -11.73
N SER A 132 -11.63 -19.42 -11.79
CA SER A 132 -12.93 -19.99 -12.16
C SER A 132 -14.04 -19.56 -11.21
N GLU A 133 -13.76 -19.54 -9.91
CA GLU A 133 -14.72 -19.06 -8.92
C GLU A 133 -15.04 -17.59 -9.10
N GLN A 134 -14.02 -16.79 -9.36
CA GLN A 134 -14.21 -15.36 -9.55
C GLN A 134 -15.02 -15.07 -10.80
N ALA A 135 -14.76 -15.81 -11.88
CA ALA A 135 -15.50 -15.67 -13.11
C ALA A 135 -16.97 -16.05 -12.95
N GLU A 136 -17.24 -17.14 -12.23
CA GLU A 136 -18.60 -17.56 -11.95
C GLU A 136 -19.37 -16.52 -11.13
N LYS A 137 -18.72 -15.97 -10.11
CA LYS A 137 -19.34 -14.93 -9.29
C LYS A 137 -19.66 -13.68 -10.10
N LEU A 138 -18.76 -13.31 -10.98
CA LEU A 138 -18.96 -12.16 -11.85
C LEU A 138 -20.10 -12.37 -12.82
N GLU A 139 -20.18 -13.55 -13.43
CA GLU A 139 -21.28 -13.90 -14.34
C GLU A 139 -22.63 -13.87 -13.63
N GLU A 140 -22.69 -14.35 -12.42
CA GLU A 140 -23.91 -14.32 -11.62
C GLU A 140 -24.40 -12.89 -11.38
N HIS A 141 -23.47 -11.97 -11.19
CA HIS A 141 -23.82 -10.56 -10.99
C HIS A 141 -24.32 -9.89 -12.25
N ILE A 142 -23.80 -10.29 -13.39
CA ILE A 142 -24.17 -9.70 -14.67
C ILE A 142 -25.54 -10.19 -15.13
N LYS A 143 -25.86 -11.40 -14.82
CA LYS A 143 -27.16 -11.97 -15.16
C LYS A 143 -28.27 -11.41 -14.28
#